data_744d727dbe0633743da2b1a82afb45a9
#
_entry.id   744d727dbe0633743da2b1a82afb45a9
#
_cell.length_a   1.000
_cell.length_b   1.000
_cell.length_c   1.000
_cell.angle_alpha   90.00
_cell.angle_beta   90.00
_cell.angle_gamma   90.00
#
_symmetry.space_group_name_H-M   'P 1'
#
loop_
_entity.id
_entity.type
_entity.pdbx_description
1 polymer ?
#
loop_
_entity_poly.entity_id
_entity_poly.type
_entity_poly.pdbx_seq_one_letter_code
_entity_poly.pdbx_strand_id
1 'polypeptide(L)'
;MSYICLMITDLRSDTFTKPTPAMLEAMFKAPVGDDVFGEDPSVNQLESMAADMFKMEAALFCPSGTMTNQIAIKCHTQPGDEVICDKSNHVYIYEGGGIAFNSGCQVKPIDGNLGRITAQQVLESINPDDPHKARTRLVSLENTANRGGGSCYEFADFKVIREVCSKNDLRLHLDGARVWNALVAKGEKPTDYGETFDSISVCLSKGLGAPVGSLLLGKQNYIKQARRVRKVFGGGMRQAGYLAAAGIYALEHNIGRLAEDHEHAKEIAAALSSKPFIGKMMPVETNILIFEVIGDHTPASFCNKLRQHKILCLPISATQVRMVTHLDISKEMIKNLVHVIEAL
;
A
#
# COMPACT_ATOMS: atom_id res chain seq x y z
N MET A 1 -1.22 42.86 -3.98
CA MET A 1 -1.88 41.80 -3.22
C MET A 1 -1.77 40.52 -4.05
N SER A 2 -0.86 39.64 -3.71
CA SER A 2 -0.66 38.39 -4.43
C SER A 2 -1.88 37.50 -4.15
N TYR A 3 -2.54 37.01 -5.19
CA TYR A 3 -3.51 35.93 -5.12
C TYR A 3 -2.77 34.67 -4.64
N ILE A 4 -2.61 34.51 -3.32
CA ILE A 4 -2.40 33.20 -2.75
C ILE A 4 -3.72 32.48 -2.93
N CYS A 5 -3.86 31.83 -4.07
CA CYS A 5 -4.92 30.87 -4.29
C CYS A 5 -4.90 29.94 -3.09
N LEU A 6 -5.99 29.92 -2.34
CA LEU A 6 -6.13 29.23 -1.06
C LEU A 6 -6.06 27.70 -1.28
N MET A 7 -4.84 27.19 -1.51
CA MET A 7 -4.61 25.77 -1.72
C MET A 7 -4.90 24.99 -0.44
N ILE A 8 -5.68 23.94 -0.55
CA ILE A 8 -5.95 23.02 0.55
C ILE A 8 -4.78 22.05 0.68
N THR A 9 -4.16 22.00 1.86
CA THR A 9 -3.15 21.00 2.19
C THR A 9 -3.86 19.75 2.71
N ASP A 10 -4.06 18.76 1.83
CA ASP A 10 -4.81 17.56 2.15
C ASP A 10 -3.90 16.39 2.54
N LEU A 11 -3.70 16.20 3.83
CA LEU A 11 -2.86 15.14 4.42
C LEU A 11 -3.67 13.93 4.91
N ARG A 12 -4.91 13.76 4.46
CA ARG A 12 -5.76 12.66 4.90
C ARG A 12 -5.28 11.29 4.41
N SER A 13 -4.83 11.23 3.14
CA SER A 13 -4.31 10.01 2.52
C SER A 13 -3.63 10.33 1.20
N ASP A 14 -2.62 9.54 0.81
CA ASP A 14 -2.03 9.55 -0.52
C ASP A 14 -2.99 9.04 -1.62
N THR A 15 -4.13 8.47 -1.25
CA THR A 15 -5.21 8.10 -2.18
C THR A 15 -5.98 9.30 -2.73
N PHE A 16 -5.75 10.51 -2.20
CA PHE A 16 -6.31 11.76 -2.72
C PHE A 16 -5.46 12.39 -3.84
N THR A 17 -4.27 11.84 -4.09
CA THR A 17 -3.35 12.28 -5.14
C THR A 17 -4.04 12.28 -6.50
N LYS A 18 -3.85 13.36 -7.26
CA LYS A 18 -4.41 13.52 -8.60
C LYS A 18 -3.33 13.34 -9.66
N PRO A 19 -3.70 12.85 -10.86
CA PRO A 19 -2.78 12.80 -11.99
C PRO A 19 -2.24 14.18 -12.34
N THR A 20 -0.94 14.26 -12.62
CA THR A 20 -0.32 15.48 -13.13
C THR A 20 -0.77 15.76 -14.57
N PRO A 21 -0.66 17.02 -15.06
CA PRO A 21 -0.97 17.34 -16.46
C PRO A 21 -0.23 16.45 -17.46
N ALA A 22 1.06 16.14 -17.22
CA ALA A 22 1.84 15.27 -18.09
C ALA A 22 1.33 13.81 -18.06
N MET A 23 0.92 13.31 -16.90
CA MET A 23 0.30 11.99 -16.77
C MET A 23 -1.05 11.94 -17.51
N LEU A 24 -1.88 12.99 -17.43
CA LEU A 24 -3.13 13.09 -18.19
C LEU A 24 -2.86 13.10 -19.69
N GLU A 25 -1.84 13.81 -20.15
CA GLU A 25 -1.44 13.81 -21.56
C GLU A 25 -1.01 12.41 -22.04
N ALA A 26 -0.24 11.67 -21.22
CA ALA A 26 0.14 10.29 -21.49
C ALA A 26 -1.10 9.38 -21.62
N MET A 27 -2.08 9.54 -20.73
CA MET A 27 -3.36 8.83 -20.82
C MET A 27 -4.10 9.11 -22.13
N PHE A 28 -4.22 10.38 -22.53
CA PHE A 28 -4.93 10.76 -23.76
C PHE A 28 -4.26 10.24 -25.04
N LYS A 29 -2.94 10.09 -25.03
CA LYS A 29 -2.16 9.56 -26.17
C LYS A 29 -2.00 8.05 -26.19
N ALA A 30 -2.50 7.35 -25.18
CA ALA A 30 -2.29 5.92 -25.03
C ALA A 30 -2.88 5.12 -26.19
N PRO A 31 -2.12 4.22 -26.81
CA PRO A 31 -2.69 3.22 -27.69
C PRO A 31 -3.49 2.22 -26.86
N VAL A 32 -4.69 1.89 -27.33
CA VAL A 32 -5.63 1.03 -26.60
C VAL A 32 -6.17 -0.10 -27.45
N GLY A 33 -6.57 -1.19 -26.79
CA GLY A 33 -7.23 -2.34 -27.37
C GLY A 33 -8.10 -3.03 -26.31
N ASP A 34 -8.57 -4.25 -26.56
CA ASP A 34 -9.35 -4.98 -25.58
C ASP A 34 -8.45 -5.80 -24.64
N ASP A 35 -8.31 -5.38 -23.37
CA ASP A 35 -7.51 -6.08 -22.35
C ASP A 35 -8.01 -7.53 -22.09
N VAL A 36 -9.31 -7.80 -22.22
CA VAL A 36 -9.83 -9.16 -21.99
C VAL A 36 -9.34 -10.15 -23.06
N PHE A 37 -9.10 -9.65 -24.28
CA PHE A 37 -8.47 -10.43 -25.36
C PHE A 37 -6.93 -10.38 -25.33
N GLY A 38 -6.35 -9.58 -24.41
CA GLY A 38 -4.89 -9.37 -24.35
C GLY A 38 -4.36 -8.47 -25.47
N GLU A 39 -5.22 -7.67 -26.09
CA GLU A 39 -4.90 -6.83 -27.26
C GLU A 39 -4.68 -5.35 -26.92
N ASP A 40 -4.75 -4.96 -25.62
CA ASP A 40 -4.45 -3.59 -25.20
C ASP A 40 -2.94 -3.40 -25.04
N PRO A 41 -2.29 -2.63 -25.94
CA PRO A 41 -0.82 -2.54 -25.93
C PRO A 41 -0.29 -1.80 -24.70
N SER A 42 -1.01 -0.81 -24.16
CA SER A 42 -0.57 -0.07 -22.98
C SER A 42 -0.71 -0.91 -21.71
N VAL A 43 -1.74 -1.76 -21.60
CA VAL A 43 -1.85 -2.72 -20.50
C VAL A 43 -0.73 -3.75 -20.57
N ASN A 44 -0.48 -4.32 -21.75
CA ASN A 44 0.58 -5.31 -21.95
C ASN A 44 1.96 -4.72 -21.60
N GLN A 45 2.23 -3.48 -21.98
CA GLN A 45 3.46 -2.76 -21.66
C GLN A 45 3.61 -2.56 -20.16
N LEU A 46 2.56 -2.10 -19.47
CA LEU A 46 2.57 -1.89 -18.01
C LEU A 46 2.81 -3.20 -17.26
N GLU A 47 2.12 -4.28 -17.66
CA GLU A 47 2.28 -5.61 -17.05
C GLU A 47 3.72 -6.12 -17.23
N SER A 48 4.29 -6.04 -18.45
CA SER A 48 5.68 -6.43 -18.73
C SER A 48 6.67 -5.58 -17.92
N MET A 49 6.54 -4.26 -17.95
CA MET A 49 7.43 -3.34 -17.24
C MET A 49 7.49 -3.64 -15.74
N ALA A 50 6.34 -3.85 -15.10
CA ALA A 50 6.31 -4.17 -13.68
C ALA A 50 6.88 -5.55 -13.37
N ALA A 51 6.61 -6.56 -14.20
CA ALA A 51 7.18 -7.89 -14.07
C ALA A 51 8.72 -7.83 -14.17
N ASP A 52 9.26 -7.10 -15.14
CA ASP A 52 10.70 -6.93 -15.34
C ASP A 52 11.37 -6.22 -14.15
N MET A 53 10.74 -5.16 -13.61
CA MET A 53 11.25 -4.44 -12.43
C MET A 53 11.45 -5.35 -11.22
N PHE A 54 10.52 -6.26 -10.98
CA PHE A 54 10.59 -7.22 -9.88
C PHE A 54 11.26 -8.54 -10.27
N LYS A 55 11.69 -8.72 -11.53
CA LYS A 55 12.23 -9.98 -12.04
C LYS A 55 11.27 -11.16 -11.83
N MET A 56 9.96 -10.88 -11.96
CA MET A 56 8.91 -11.88 -11.92
C MET A 56 8.44 -12.24 -13.35
N GLU A 57 7.84 -13.42 -13.52
CA GLU A 57 7.50 -13.94 -14.86
C GLU A 57 6.34 -13.19 -15.53
N ALA A 58 5.41 -12.64 -14.73
CA ALA A 58 4.23 -11.95 -15.27
C ALA A 58 3.60 -11.02 -14.24
N ALA A 59 2.76 -10.10 -14.74
CA ALA A 59 1.88 -9.25 -13.94
C ALA A 59 0.46 -9.23 -14.47
N LEU A 60 -0.47 -8.74 -13.65
CA LEU A 60 -1.88 -8.56 -13.99
C LEU A 60 -2.36 -7.19 -13.51
N PHE A 61 -2.77 -6.34 -14.45
CA PHE A 61 -3.35 -5.03 -14.12
C PHE A 61 -4.79 -5.18 -13.62
N CYS A 62 -5.07 -4.55 -12.49
CA CYS A 62 -6.38 -4.56 -11.82
C CYS A 62 -6.81 -3.14 -11.42
N PRO A 63 -8.12 -2.87 -11.28
CA PRO A 63 -8.61 -1.54 -10.89
C PRO A 63 -8.19 -1.11 -9.48
N SER A 64 -7.90 -2.01 -8.56
CA SER A 64 -7.58 -1.66 -7.18
C SER A 64 -6.63 -2.65 -6.50
N GLY A 65 -5.93 -2.18 -5.43
CA GLY A 65 -5.12 -3.03 -4.56
C GLY A 65 -5.95 -4.07 -3.79
N THR A 66 -7.17 -3.73 -3.40
CA THR A 66 -8.10 -4.70 -2.81
C THR A 66 -8.34 -5.87 -3.76
N MET A 67 -8.56 -5.59 -5.06
CA MET A 67 -8.79 -6.66 -6.03
C MET A 67 -7.54 -7.52 -6.21
N THR A 68 -6.33 -6.94 -6.31
CA THR A 68 -5.09 -7.72 -6.44
C THR A 68 -4.83 -8.61 -5.23
N ASN A 69 -5.06 -8.11 -4.01
CA ASN A 69 -4.95 -8.90 -2.78
C ASN A 69 -5.97 -10.04 -2.74
N GLN A 70 -7.25 -9.75 -3.03
CA GLN A 70 -8.30 -10.76 -3.02
C GLN A 70 -8.08 -11.84 -4.09
N ILE A 71 -7.60 -11.47 -5.28
CA ILE A 71 -7.17 -12.42 -6.31
C ILE A 71 -6.00 -13.26 -5.81
N ALA A 72 -5.01 -12.64 -5.18
CA ALA A 72 -3.83 -13.34 -4.66
C ALA A 72 -4.23 -14.40 -3.64
N ILE A 73 -5.01 -14.03 -2.65
CA ILE A 73 -5.48 -14.94 -1.62
C ILE A 73 -6.29 -16.08 -2.24
N LYS A 74 -7.25 -15.76 -3.14
CA LYS A 74 -8.06 -16.76 -3.83
C LYS A 74 -7.25 -17.75 -4.65
N CYS A 75 -6.17 -17.32 -5.29
CA CYS A 75 -5.33 -18.19 -6.11
C CYS A 75 -4.37 -19.06 -5.27
N HIS A 76 -4.02 -18.64 -4.05
CA HIS A 76 -3.14 -19.39 -3.15
C HIS A 76 -3.87 -20.35 -2.21
N THR A 77 -5.19 -20.24 -2.07
CA THR A 77 -5.97 -20.94 -1.06
C THR A 77 -7.17 -21.65 -1.65
N GLN A 78 -7.78 -22.51 -0.83
CA GLN A 78 -9.07 -23.15 -1.07
C GLN A 78 -10.02 -22.85 0.09
N PRO A 79 -11.35 -22.97 -0.09
CA PRO A 79 -12.28 -22.85 1.02
C PRO A 79 -11.93 -23.80 2.18
N GLY A 80 -11.92 -23.26 3.41
CA GLY A 80 -11.49 -23.98 4.61
C GLY A 80 -10.00 -23.85 4.96
N ASP A 81 -9.18 -23.27 4.08
CA ASP A 81 -7.78 -22.93 4.43
C ASP A 81 -7.70 -21.71 5.37
N GLU A 82 -6.53 -21.53 5.98
CA GLU A 82 -6.23 -20.43 6.88
C GLU A 82 -5.13 -19.52 6.31
N VAL A 83 -5.34 -18.20 6.49
CA VAL A 83 -4.40 -17.13 6.12
C VAL A 83 -3.83 -16.49 7.37
N ILE A 84 -2.51 -16.51 7.54
CA ILE A 84 -1.79 -15.79 8.61
C ILE A 84 -1.50 -14.36 8.14
N CYS A 85 -1.81 -13.35 8.96
CA CYS A 85 -1.41 -11.96 8.75
C CYS A 85 -1.33 -11.20 10.09
N ASP A 86 -0.76 -9.99 10.08
CA ASP A 86 -0.90 -9.09 11.25
C ASP A 86 -2.35 -8.63 11.43
N LYS A 87 -2.79 -8.49 12.68
CA LYS A 87 -4.17 -8.07 13.03
C LYS A 87 -4.56 -6.69 12.49
N SER A 88 -3.58 -5.87 12.12
CA SER A 88 -3.79 -4.53 11.57
C SER A 88 -3.63 -4.45 10.05
N ASN A 89 -3.30 -5.57 9.39
CA ASN A 89 -3.10 -5.61 7.94
C ASN A 89 -4.38 -5.25 7.16
N HIS A 90 -4.19 -4.54 6.06
CA HIS A 90 -5.27 -4.05 5.20
C HIS A 90 -6.17 -5.18 4.70
N VAL A 91 -5.60 -6.31 4.29
CA VAL A 91 -6.33 -7.48 3.79
C VAL A 91 -7.33 -8.05 4.80
N TYR A 92 -7.08 -7.83 6.10
CA TYR A 92 -7.94 -8.32 7.18
C TYR A 92 -8.99 -7.29 7.60
N ILE A 93 -8.59 -6.01 7.81
CA ILE A 93 -9.48 -5.03 8.45
C ILE A 93 -10.16 -4.05 7.50
N TYR A 94 -9.65 -3.88 6.25
CA TYR A 94 -10.13 -2.84 5.33
C TYR A 94 -10.64 -3.36 3.97
N GLU A 95 -10.73 -4.66 3.78
CA GLU A 95 -11.21 -5.24 2.51
C GLU A 95 -12.58 -5.91 2.63
N GLY A 96 -13.43 -5.40 3.54
CA GLY A 96 -14.84 -5.77 3.63
C GLY A 96 -15.09 -7.24 3.99
N GLY A 97 -14.16 -7.91 4.70
CA GLY A 97 -14.26 -9.35 4.97
C GLY A 97 -13.96 -10.21 3.74
N GLY A 98 -13.23 -9.65 2.77
CA GLY A 98 -13.00 -10.26 1.46
C GLY A 98 -12.33 -11.63 1.51
N ILE A 99 -11.46 -11.90 2.48
CA ILE A 99 -10.81 -13.21 2.64
C ILE A 99 -11.87 -14.31 2.85
N ALA A 100 -12.82 -14.08 3.74
CA ALA A 100 -13.92 -15.02 3.98
C ALA A 100 -14.89 -15.06 2.80
N PHE A 101 -15.31 -13.88 2.30
CA PHE A 101 -16.32 -13.77 1.25
C PHE A 101 -15.85 -14.36 -0.09
N ASN A 102 -14.66 -14.01 -0.55
CA ASN A 102 -14.14 -14.39 -1.85
C ASN A 102 -13.48 -15.76 -1.84
N SER A 103 -12.75 -16.10 -0.78
CA SER A 103 -11.90 -17.30 -0.73
C SER A 103 -12.44 -18.39 0.17
N GLY A 104 -13.39 -18.09 1.07
CA GLY A 104 -13.92 -19.06 2.03
C GLY A 104 -12.88 -19.46 3.10
N CYS A 105 -11.90 -18.62 3.34
CA CYS A 105 -10.80 -18.89 4.28
C CYS A 105 -11.04 -18.23 5.61
N GLN A 106 -10.52 -18.84 6.69
CA GLN A 106 -10.39 -18.14 7.96
C GLN A 106 -9.08 -17.36 8.01
N VAL A 107 -9.04 -16.38 8.91
CA VAL A 107 -7.84 -15.57 9.16
C VAL A 107 -7.28 -15.91 10.53
N LYS A 108 -5.96 -16.09 10.61
CA LYS A 108 -5.18 -16.14 11.84
C LYS A 108 -4.49 -14.79 12.06
N PRO A 109 -5.13 -13.84 12.75
CA PRO A 109 -4.52 -12.55 13.01
C PRO A 109 -3.46 -12.66 14.11
N ILE A 110 -2.26 -12.13 13.86
CA ILE A 110 -1.14 -12.09 14.80
C ILE A 110 -0.96 -10.67 15.33
N ASP A 111 -0.57 -10.53 16.59
CA ASP A 111 -0.20 -9.27 17.21
C ASP A 111 1.28 -8.98 16.95
N GLY A 112 1.57 -8.35 15.82
CA GLY A 112 2.91 -7.94 15.45
C GLY A 112 3.32 -6.58 16.02
N ASN A 113 4.55 -6.19 15.78
CA ASN A 113 5.07 -4.89 16.17
C ASN A 113 4.96 -3.90 15.01
N LEU A 114 4.14 -2.87 15.14
CA LEU A 114 3.87 -1.87 14.11
C LEU A 114 3.42 -2.50 12.77
N GLY A 115 2.56 -3.52 12.85
CA GLY A 115 2.05 -4.24 11.66
C GLY A 115 3.01 -5.28 11.07
N ARG A 116 4.15 -5.53 11.72
CA ARG A 116 5.18 -6.49 11.28
C ARG A 116 5.16 -7.71 12.18
N ILE A 117 5.05 -8.89 11.58
CA ILE A 117 5.12 -10.18 12.26
C ILE A 117 6.50 -10.83 12.05
N THR A 118 6.92 -11.65 13.00
CA THR A 118 8.22 -12.33 12.96
C THR A 118 8.09 -13.77 12.43
N ALA A 119 9.19 -14.34 11.97
CA ALA A 119 9.26 -15.73 11.55
C ALA A 119 8.85 -16.70 12.66
N GLN A 120 9.21 -16.39 13.91
CA GLN A 120 8.82 -17.19 15.08
C GLN A 120 7.29 -17.16 15.30
N GLN A 121 6.67 -15.97 15.20
CA GLN A 121 5.22 -15.83 15.30
C GLN A 121 4.49 -16.60 14.17
N VAL A 122 5.03 -16.56 12.95
CA VAL A 122 4.51 -17.37 11.84
C VAL A 122 4.59 -18.85 12.18
N LEU A 123 5.76 -19.34 12.60
CA LEU A 123 5.98 -20.77 12.93
C LEU A 123 5.02 -21.26 14.02
N GLU A 124 4.84 -20.49 15.09
CA GLU A 124 3.94 -20.81 16.20
C GLU A 124 2.45 -20.76 15.82
N SER A 125 2.13 -20.10 14.71
CA SER A 125 0.76 -19.94 14.23
C SER A 125 0.34 -21.00 13.21
N ILE A 126 1.28 -21.85 12.76
CA ILE A 126 0.96 -22.94 11.82
C ILE A 126 0.17 -24.01 12.56
N ASN A 127 -1.01 -24.33 12.03
CA ASN A 127 -1.80 -25.45 12.57
C ASN A 127 -1.12 -26.80 12.25
N PRO A 128 -1.13 -27.75 13.19
CA PRO A 128 -0.70 -29.11 12.91
C PRO A 128 -1.63 -29.78 11.88
N ASP A 129 -1.18 -30.86 11.27
CA ASP A 129 -2.02 -31.71 10.42
C ASP A 129 -3.04 -32.48 11.29
N ASP A 130 -4.19 -31.83 11.52
CA ASP A 130 -5.25 -32.27 12.41
C ASP A 130 -6.60 -31.94 11.73
N PRO A 131 -7.51 -32.93 11.51
CA PRO A 131 -8.79 -32.72 10.85
C PRO A 131 -9.73 -31.75 11.60
N HIS A 132 -9.46 -31.42 12.88
CA HIS A 132 -10.21 -30.42 13.64
C HIS A 132 -9.78 -28.99 13.35
N LYS A 133 -8.70 -28.78 12.60
CA LYS A 133 -8.12 -27.46 12.34
C LYS A 133 -8.11 -27.10 10.86
N ALA A 134 -8.27 -25.83 10.57
CA ALA A 134 -8.06 -25.35 9.20
C ALA A 134 -6.59 -25.53 8.80
N ARG A 135 -6.35 -25.90 7.54
CA ARG A 135 -4.99 -26.00 7.02
C ARG A 135 -4.42 -24.62 6.81
N THR A 136 -3.34 -24.27 7.51
CA THR A 136 -2.59 -23.05 7.24
C THR A 136 -1.98 -23.14 5.84
N ARG A 137 -2.20 -22.13 4.98
CA ARG A 137 -1.76 -22.20 3.60
C ARG A 137 -1.02 -20.96 3.11
N LEU A 138 -1.33 -19.79 3.65
CA LEU A 138 -0.82 -18.52 3.18
C LEU A 138 -0.35 -17.64 4.35
N VAL A 139 0.80 -17.01 4.17
CA VAL A 139 1.23 -15.86 4.98
C VAL A 139 1.12 -14.62 4.11
N SER A 140 0.38 -13.61 4.58
CA SER A 140 0.25 -12.31 3.94
C SER A 140 0.93 -11.23 4.78
N LEU A 141 1.93 -10.59 4.22
CA LEU A 141 2.65 -9.47 4.84
C LEU A 141 2.25 -8.16 4.17
N GLU A 142 2.37 -7.04 4.89
CA GLU A 142 2.08 -5.70 4.36
C GLU A 142 3.32 -4.81 4.49
N ASN A 143 3.77 -4.19 3.38
CA ASN A 143 4.90 -3.26 3.36
C ASN A 143 4.62 -2.06 2.39
N THR A 144 4.67 -0.81 2.87
CA THR A 144 4.81 -0.41 4.29
C THR A 144 3.51 -0.65 5.06
N ALA A 145 3.60 -0.93 6.36
CA ALA A 145 2.42 -1.20 7.18
C ALA A 145 1.63 0.09 7.46
N ASN A 146 0.41 0.20 6.90
CA ASN A 146 -0.43 1.39 6.97
C ASN A 146 -0.77 1.79 8.43
N ARG A 147 -1.25 0.84 9.22
CA ARG A 147 -1.61 1.06 10.64
C ARG A 147 -0.39 1.07 11.55
N GLY A 148 0.75 0.63 11.06
CA GLY A 148 2.05 0.72 11.70
C GLY A 148 2.78 2.06 11.48
N GLY A 149 2.10 3.09 10.95
CA GLY A 149 2.71 4.40 10.71
C GLY A 149 3.63 4.43 9.50
N GLY A 150 3.42 3.57 8.51
CA GLY A 150 4.29 3.46 7.34
C GLY A 150 5.61 2.74 7.63
N SER A 151 5.65 1.91 8.69
CA SER A 151 6.83 1.13 9.06
C SER A 151 7.22 0.15 7.96
N CYS A 152 8.53 -0.05 7.80
CA CYS A 152 9.11 -0.97 6.84
C CYS A 152 9.65 -2.22 7.56
N TYR A 153 9.48 -3.39 6.94
CA TYR A 153 10.28 -4.55 7.31
C TYR A 153 11.75 -4.31 6.97
N GLU A 154 12.65 -4.91 7.75
CA GLU A 154 14.01 -5.13 7.28
C GLU A 154 14.02 -6.30 6.29
N PHE A 155 14.74 -6.19 5.19
CA PHE A 155 14.72 -7.23 4.15
C PHE A 155 15.15 -8.60 4.68
N ALA A 156 16.02 -8.64 5.69
CA ALA A 156 16.44 -9.87 6.38
C ALA A 156 15.25 -10.62 7.01
N ASP A 157 14.26 -9.90 7.55
CA ASP A 157 13.07 -10.52 8.16
C ASP A 157 12.24 -11.28 7.12
N PHE A 158 12.11 -10.73 5.90
CA PHE A 158 11.43 -11.42 4.81
C PHE A 158 12.10 -12.75 4.46
N LYS A 159 13.45 -12.79 4.44
CA LYS A 159 14.20 -14.03 4.16
C LYS A 159 13.93 -15.11 5.18
N VAL A 160 13.95 -14.76 6.46
CA VAL A 160 13.68 -15.73 7.54
C VAL A 160 12.23 -16.21 7.51
N ILE A 161 11.26 -15.31 7.25
CA ILE A 161 9.85 -15.69 7.06
C ILE A 161 9.71 -16.59 5.83
N ARG A 162 10.38 -16.29 4.70
CA ARG A 162 10.38 -17.13 3.50
C ARG A 162 10.89 -18.54 3.77
N GLU A 163 11.95 -18.69 4.59
CA GLU A 163 12.46 -19.99 4.98
C GLU A 163 11.43 -20.80 5.78
N VAL A 164 10.74 -20.19 6.76
CA VAL A 164 9.65 -20.82 7.51
C VAL A 164 8.54 -21.26 6.56
N CYS A 165 8.11 -20.39 5.65
CA CYS A 165 7.07 -20.71 4.67
C CYS A 165 7.49 -21.89 3.78
N SER A 166 8.73 -21.89 3.28
CA SER A 166 9.23 -22.95 2.39
C SER A 166 9.30 -24.30 3.08
N LYS A 167 9.74 -24.34 4.34
CA LYS A 167 9.85 -25.58 5.14
C LYS A 167 8.47 -26.19 5.47
N ASN A 168 7.40 -25.37 5.45
CA ASN A 168 6.05 -25.78 5.86
C ASN A 168 5.03 -25.76 4.70
N ASP A 169 5.49 -25.71 3.44
CA ASP A 169 4.64 -25.64 2.22
C ASP A 169 3.60 -24.50 2.25
N LEU A 170 3.97 -23.36 2.85
CA LEU A 170 3.15 -22.16 2.86
C LEU A 170 3.50 -21.24 1.69
N ARG A 171 2.50 -20.56 1.15
CA ARG A 171 2.70 -19.46 0.21
C ARG A 171 2.96 -18.16 0.96
N LEU A 172 3.75 -17.26 0.32
CA LEU A 172 4.09 -15.97 0.87
C LEU A 172 3.64 -14.87 -0.10
N HIS A 173 2.67 -14.07 0.33
CA HIS A 173 2.14 -12.92 -0.42
C HIS A 173 2.55 -11.62 0.23
N LEU A 174 2.88 -10.61 -0.58
CA LEU A 174 3.10 -9.25 -0.14
C LEU A 174 1.97 -8.33 -0.60
N ASP A 175 1.24 -7.76 0.36
CA ASP A 175 0.49 -6.53 0.13
C ASP A 175 1.50 -5.37 0.07
N GLY A 176 1.90 -5.04 -1.14
CA GLY A 176 2.84 -3.97 -1.45
C GLY A 176 2.14 -2.66 -1.81
N ALA A 177 1.04 -2.35 -1.14
CA ALA A 177 0.27 -1.11 -1.41
C ALA A 177 1.13 0.15 -1.38
N ARG A 178 2.23 0.13 -0.61
CA ARG A 178 3.26 1.19 -0.56
C ARG A 178 4.68 0.62 -0.64
N VAL A 179 4.86 -0.47 -1.35
CA VAL A 179 6.19 -1.09 -1.53
C VAL A 179 7.21 -0.12 -2.12
N TRP A 180 6.79 0.77 -3.02
CA TRP A 180 7.66 1.81 -3.59
C TRP A 180 8.24 2.74 -2.53
N ASN A 181 7.43 3.11 -1.52
CA ASN A 181 7.91 3.89 -0.38
C ASN A 181 8.96 3.12 0.43
N ALA A 182 8.74 1.81 0.68
CA ALA A 182 9.72 0.98 1.38
C ALA A 182 11.03 0.87 0.59
N LEU A 183 10.97 0.57 -0.70
CA LEU A 183 12.14 0.46 -1.58
C LEU A 183 12.98 1.75 -1.59
N VAL A 184 12.32 2.92 -1.70
CA VAL A 184 13.01 4.22 -1.67
C VAL A 184 13.59 4.52 -0.29
N ALA A 185 12.84 4.26 0.79
CA ALA A 185 13.28 4.55 2.15
C ALA A 185 14.47 3.68 2.59
N LYS A 186 14.49 2.41 2.17
CA LYS A 186 15.53 1.43 2.55
C LYS A 186 16.66 1.30 1.51
N GLY A 187 16.51 1.88 0.32
CA GLY A 187 17.47 1.70 -0.77
C GLY A 187 17.51 0.26 -1.29
N GLU A 188 16.39 -0.47 -1.19
CA GLU A 188 16.26 -1.87 -1.57
C GLU A 188 15.88 -2.02 -3.04
N LYS A 189 16.13 -3.20 -3.61
CA LYS A 189 15.84 -3.50 -5.02
C LYS A 189 14.53 -4.27 -5.16
N PRO A 190 13.66 -3.89 -6.12
CA PRO A 190 12.44 -4.66 -6.40
C PRO A 190 12.70 -6.14 -6.72
N THR A 191 13.84 -6.44 -7.38
CA THR A 191 14.24 -7.80 -7.76
C THR A 191 14.38 -8.73 -6.56
N ASP A 192 14.87 -8.22 -5.42
CA ASP A 192 15.05 -9.01 -4.20
C ASP A 192 13.68 -9.44 -3.63
N TYR A 193 12.68 -8.57 -3.76
CA TYR A 193 11.30 -8.88 -3.39
C TYR A 193 10.70 -9.95 -4.32
N GLY A 194 10.89 -9.82 -5.64
CA GLY A 194 10.39 -10.79 -6.61
C GLY A 194 10.98 -12.19 -6.40
N GLU A 195 12.24 -12.30 -5.95
CA GLU A 195 12.87 -13.58 -5.61
C GLU A 195 12.37 -14.18 -4.27
N THR A 196 11.80 -13.33 -3.39
CA THR A 196 11.38 -13.73 -2.04
C THR A 196 9.91 -14.17 -1.97
N PHE A 197 9.02 -13.47 -2.66
CA PHE A 197 7.57 -13.67 -2.56
C PHE A 197 7.01 -14.53 -3.70
N ASP A 198 5.99 -15.34 -3.39
CA ASP A 198 5.23 -16.08 -4.42
C ASP A 198 4.34 -15.16 -5.24
N SER A 199 3.84 -14.07 -4.64
CA SER A 199 3.08 -13.02 -5.30
C SER A 199 3.20 -11.67 -4.58
N ILE A 200 3.12 -10.58 -5.35
CA ILE A 200 3.21 -9.21 -4.84
C ILE A 200 2.08 -8.39 -5.43
N SER A 201 1.31 -7.70 -4.59
CA SER A 201 0.37 -6.66 -4.99
C SER A 201 1.05 -5.30 -4.94
N VAL A 202 0.97 -4.50 -6.00
CA VAL A 202 1.66 -3.20 -6.11
C VAL A 202 0.66 -2.13 -6.52
N CYS A 203 0.40 -1.15 -5.66
CA CYS A 203 -0.48 -0.03 -6.01
C CYS A 203 0.24 1.06 -6.83
N LEU A 204 -0.51 1.62 -7.79
CA LEU A 204 -0.12 2.76 -8.61
C LEU A 204 -0.89 4.04 -8.19
N SER A 205 -2.08 3.87 -7.58
CA SER A 205 -3.05 4.92 -7.26
C SER A 205 -2.90 5.50 -5.85
N LYS A 206 -1.65 5.71 -5.42
CA LYS A 206 -1.29 6.34 -4.14
C LYS A 206 -0.19 7.37 -4.37
N GLY A 207 0.92 7.33 -3.63
CA GLY A 207 2.04 8.26 -3.79
C GLY A 207 2.59 8.39 -5.21
N LEU A 208 2.42 7.38 -6.05
CA LEU A 208 2.80 7.44 -7.46
C LEU A 208 1.86 8.28 -8.34
N GLY A 209 0.66 8.63 -7.87
CA GLY A 209 -0.24 9.58 -8.50
C GLY A 209 -1.09 9.05 -9.65
N ALA A 210 -1.05 7.77 -10.00
CA ALA A 210 -2.01 7.24 -10.98
C ALA A 210 -3.44 7.30 -10.43
N PRO A 211 -4.46 7.63 -11.26
CA PRO A 211 -5.82 7.82 -10.78
C PRO A 211 -6.47 6.52 -10.30
N VAL A 212 -6.08 5.42 -10.89
CA VAL A 212 -6.63 4.07 -10.65
C VAL A 212 -5.54 3.05 -10.95
N GLY A 213 -5.56 1.93 -10.23
CA GLY A 213 -4.85 0.75 -10.66
C GLY A 213 -3.85 0.20 -9.65
N SER A 214 -3.70 -1.10 -9.77
CA SER A 214 -2.72 -1.91 -9.06
C SER A 214 -2.30 -3.08 -9.94
N LEU A 215 -1.15 -3.66 -9.64
CA LEU A 215 -0.62 -4.83 -10.34
C LEU A 215 -0.47 -5.99 -9.37
N LEU A 216 -0.85 -7.18 -9.80
CA LEU A 216 -0.51 -8.43 -9.13
C LEU A 216 0.60 -9.11 -9.92
N LEU A 217 1.73 -9.35 -9.27
CA LEU A 217 2.91 -9.99 -9.87
C LEU A 217 3.05 -11.42 -9.36
N GLY A 218 3.60 -12.30 -10.21
CA GLY A 218 3.84 -13.69 -9.85
C GLY A 218 4.36 -14.52 -11.04
N LYS A 219 4.36 -15.84 -10.85
CA LYS A 219 4.72 -16.78 -11.91
C LYS A 219 3.68 -16.79 -13.02
N GLN A 220 4.08 -17.09 -14.25
CA GLN A 220 3.21 -17.08 -15.44
C GLN A 220 1.92 -17.90 -15.26
N ASN A 221 2.03 -19.13 -14.75
CA ASN A 221 0.85 -20.00 -14.54
C ASN A 221 -0.08 -19.45 -13.45
N TYR A 222 0.47 -18.85 -12.41
CA TYR A 222 -0.29 -18.19 -11.36
C TYR A 222 -1.04 -16.96 -11.89
N ILE A 223 -0.40 -16.12 -12.67
CA ILE A 223 -1.03 -14.93 -13.28
C ILE A 223 -2.11 -15.35 -14.30
N LYS A 224 -1.89 -16.44 -15.04
CA LYS A 224 -2.94 -17.02 -15.92
C LYS A 224 -4.21 -17.41 -15.14
N GLN A 225 -4.07 -18.01 -13.94
CA GLN A 225 -5.18 -18.29 -13.05
C GLN A 225 -5.79 -16.99 -12.50
N ALA A 226 -4.96 -16.06 -12.04
CA ALA A 226 -5.36 -14.76 -11.49
C ALA A 226 -6.22 -13.96 -12.51
N ARG A 227 -5.90 -14.01 -13.81
CA ARG A 227 -6.66 -13.36 -14.88
C ARG A 227 -8.10 -13.91 -14.98
N ARG A 228 -8.31 -15.20 -14.72
CA ARG A 228 -9.66 -15.80 -14.64
C ARG A 228 -10.42 -15.30 -13.41
N VAL A 229 -9.75 -15.24 -12.26
CA VAL A 229 -10.34 -14.72 -11.01
C VAL A 229 -10.67 -13.23 -11.15
N ARG A 230 -9.78 -12.43 -11.76
CA ARG A 230 -10.06 -11.01 -12.09
C ARG A 230 -11.35 -10.85 -12.89
N LYS A 231 -11.58 -11.73 -13.88
CA LYS A 231 -12.80 -11.68 -14.68
C LYS A 231 -14.06 -11.94 -13.83
N VAL A 232 -14.01 -12.93 -12.94
CA VAL A 232 -15.11 -13.24 -12.00
C VAL A 232 -15.39 -12.08 -11.06
N PHE A 233 -14.35 -11.39 -10.57
CA PHE A 233 -14.47 -10.23 -9.68
C PHE A 233 -14.88 -8.93 -10.40
N GLY A 234 -15.15 -8.99 -11.71
CA GLY A 234 -15.56 -7.81 -12.49
C GLY A 234 -14.44 -6.88 -12.93
N GLY A 235 -13.17 -7.26 -12.70
CA GLY A 235 -12.00 -6.43 -13.03
C GLY A 235 -11.49 -6.55 -14.47
N GLY A 236 -12.18 -7.28 -15.34
CA GLY A 236 -11.87 -7.33 -16.77
C GLY A 236 -12.41 -6.11 -17.50
N MET A 237 -11.64 -5.05 -17.53
CA MET A 237 -11.94 -3.81 -18.27
C MET A 237 -11.66 -4.01 -19.76
N ARG A 238 -12.13 -3.09 -20.61
CA ARG A 238 -11.92 -3.17 -22.08
C ARG A 238 -10.70 -2.32 -22.45
N GLN A 239 -10.88 -1.08 -22.86
CA GLN A 239 -9.81 -0.14 -23.23
C GLN A 239 -9.13 0.41 -21.97
N ALA A 240 -8.54 -0.45 -21.17
CA ALA A 240 -7.87 -0.10 -19.92
C ALA A 240 -6.52 0.58 -20.12
N GLY A 241 -6.02 0.62 -21.36
CA GLY A 241 -4.76 1.25 -21.71
C GLY A 241 -4.69 2.74 -21.35
N TYR A 242 -5.80 3.45 -21.36
CA TYR A 242 -5.84 4.83 -20.85
C TYR A 242 -5.41 4.92 -19.39
N LEU A 243 -5.82 3.97 -18.55
CA LEU A 243 -5.43 3.91 -17.14
C LEU A 243 -4.03 3.32 -16.98
N ALA A 244 -3.68 2.33 -17.79
CA ALA A 244 -2.36 1.71 -17.78
C ALA A 244 -1.25 2.70 -18.15
N ALA A 245 -1.50 3.63 -19.07
CA ALA A 245 -0.56 4.68 -19.45
C ALA A 245 -0.20 5.60 -18.26
N ALA A 246 -1.17 5.90 -17.39
CA ALA A 246 -0.89 6.60 -16.13
C ALA A 246 0.04 5.78 -15.23
N GLY A 247 -0.15 4.46 -15.18
CA GLY A 247 0.72 3.54 -14.45
C GLY A 247 2.14 3.52 -15.01
N ILE A 248 2.31 3.46 -16.32
CA ILE A 248 3.62 3.53 -17.00
C ILE A 248 4.31 4.85 -16.62
N TYR A 249 3.63 5.98 -16.82
CA TYR A 249 4.16 7.29 -16.44
C TYR A 249 4.59 7.34 -14.98
N ALA A 250 3.77 6.80 -14.09
CA ALA A 250 4.04 6.76 -12.65
C ALA A 250 5.31 5.96 -12.32
N LEU A 251 5.50 4.80 -12.93
CA LEU A 251 6.68 3.97 -12.73
C LEU A 251 7.95 4.61 -13.29
N GLU A 252 7.86 5.31 -14.43
CA GLU A 252 9.01 5.97 -15.06
C GLU A 252 9.46 7.25 -14.34
N HIS A 253 8.51 8.00 -13.75
CA HIS A 253 8.80 9.37 -13.30
C HIS A 253 8.61 9.61 -11.80
N ASN A 254 7.76 8.83 -11.10
CA ASN A 254 7.31 9.20 -9.76
C ASN A 254 7.90 8.36 -8.62
N ILE A 255 8.64 7.28 -8.90
CA ILE A 255 9.22 6.44 -7.82
C ILE A 255 10.27 7.23 -7.03
N GLY A 256 11.25 7.83 -7.71
CA GLY A 256 12.35 8.53 -7.04
C GLY A 256 11.89 9.73 -6.19
N ARG A 257 10.82 10.42 -6.63
CA ARG A 257 10.28 11.55 -5.89
C ARG A 257 9.60 11.21 -4.56
N LEU A 258 9.29 9.93 -4.29
CA LEU A 258 8.75 9.50 -2.99
C LEU A 258 9.66 9.89 -1.82
N ALA A 259 10.96 10.07 -2.07
CA ALA A 259 11.90 10.60 -1.08
C ALA A 259 11.48 11.99 -0.56
N GLU A 260 10.90 12.85 -1.41
CA GLU A 260 10.38 14.17 -1.00
C GLU A 260 9.22 14.02 -0.01
N ASP A 261 8.32 13.05 -0.24
CA ASP A 261 7.21 12.78 0.67
C ASP A 261 7.72 12.33 2.04
N HIS A 262 8.80 11.54 2.08
CA HIS A 262 9.42 11.10 3.33
C HIS A 262 10.07 12.28 4.09
N GLU A 263 10.76 13.17 3.39
CA GLU A 263 11.35 14.38 4.01
C GLU A 263 10.25 15.31 4.53
N HIS A 264 9.19 15.54 3.79
CA HIS A 264 8.02 16.30 4.23
C HIS A 264 7.40 15.71 5.51
N ALA A 265 7.27 14.38 5.58
CA ALA A 265 6.75 13.70 6.76
C ALA A 265 7.65 13.93 7.98
N LYS A 266 8.97 13.84 7.83
CA LYS A 266 9.94 14.10 8.92
C LYS A 266 9.89 15.57 9.39
N GLU A 267 9.76 16.52 8.47
CA GLU A 267 9.65 17.95 8.80
C GLU A 267 8.41 18.23 9.65
N ILE A 268 7.25 17.66 9.26
CA ILE A 268 6.02 17.75 10.06
C ILE A 268 6.20 17.09 11.43
N ALA A 269 6.81 15.91 11.48
CA ALA A 269 7.05 15.18 12.74
C ALA A 269 7.93 16.00 13.71
N ALA A 270 8.97 16.64 13.22
CA ALA A 270 9.84 17.49 14.02
C ALA A 270 9.07 18.66 14.64
N ALA A 271 8.23 19.34 13.86
CA ALA A 271 7.39 20.44 14.36
C ALA A 271 6.38 19.97 15.42
N LEU A 272 5.72 18.83 15.19
CA LEU A 272 4.76 18.26 16.14
C LEU A 272 5.42 17.82 17.44
N SER A 273 6.59 17.19 17.38
CA SER A 273 7.29 16.64 18.56
C SER A 273 7.68 17.71 19.59
N SER A 274 7.72 18.98 19.21
CA SER A 274 8.00 20.10 20.11
C SER A 274 6.79 20.54 20.95
N LYS A 275 5.59 20.00 20.68
CA LYS A 275 4.33 20.48 21.26
C LYS A 275 3.88 19.65 22.46
N PRO A 276 3.51 20.30 23.59
CA PRO A 276 3.15 19.60 24.82
C PRO A 276 1.86 18.78 24.72
N PHE A 277 1.01 19.08 23.73
CA PHE A 277 -0.23 18.35 23.49
C PHE A 277 -0.06 17.17 22.53
N ILE A 278 1.16 16.88 22.08
CA ILE A 278 1.49 15.69 21.29
C ILE A 278 2.07 14.63 22.23
N GLY A 279 1.44 13.47 22.27
CA GLY A 279 1.89 12.31 23.03
C GLY A 279 2.85 11.43 22.22
N LYS A 280 2.66 10.11 22.32
CA LYS A 280 3.50 9.15 21.59
C LYS A 280 3.31 9.29 20.09
N MET A 281 4.42 9.42 19.37
CA MET A 281 4.48 9.38 17.92
C MET A 281 5.13 8.06 17.48
N MET A 282 4.52 7.40 16.47
CA MET A 282 5.16 6.25 15.82
C MET A 282 6.42 6.70 15.06
N PRO A 283 7.44 5.85 14.91
CA PRO A 283 8.59 6.16 14.06
C PRO A 283 8.14 6.54 12.63
N VAL A 284 8.64 7.66 12.11
CA VAL A 284 8.32 8.14 10.76
C VAL A 284 9.39 7.62 9.80
N GLU A 285 9.12 6.45 9.23
CA GLU A 285 10.04 5.78 8.31
C GLU A 285 9.79 6.17 6.84
N THR A 286 8.53 6.50 6.50
CA THR A 286 8.11 6.87 5.15
C THR A 286 7.17 8.07 5.15
N ASN A 287 6.11 8.06 4.36
CA ASN A 287 5.19 9.17 4.16
C ASN A 287 4.00 9.22 5.13
N ILE A 288 3.93 8.35 6.13
CA ILE A 288 2.82 8.28 7.08
C ILE A 288 3.28 8.70 8.47
N LEU A 289 2.52 9.61 9.08
CA LEU A 289 2.67 10.01 10.47
C LEU A 289 1.44 9.54 11.25
N ILE A 290 1.67 8.88 12.39
CA ILE A 290 0.62 8.57 13.38
C ILE A 290 1.12 9.00 14.75
N PHE A 291 0.35 9.84 15.41
CA PHE A 291 0.71 10.40 16.71
C PHE A 291 -0.52 10.56 17.61
N GLU A 292 -0.29 10.55 18.92
CA GLU A 292 -1.31 10.77 19.92
C GLU A 292 -1.50 12.28 20.17
N VAL A 293 -2.74 12.67 20.41
CA VAL A 293 -3.12 14.00 20.87
C VAL A 293 -3.59 13.87 22.30
N ILE A 294 -2.97 14.64 23.23
CA ILE A 294 -3.16 14.55 24.69
C ILE A 294 -3.52 15.89 25.31
N GLY A 295 -3.74 15.90 26.64
CA GLY A 295 -4.09 17.11 27.39
C GLY A 295 -5.51 17.59 27.08
N ASP A 296 -5.67 18.89 26.92
CA ASP A 296 -6.97 19.53 26.62
C ASP A 296 -7.41 19.41 25.17
N HIS A 297 -6.62 18.71 24.33
CA HIS A 297 -6.92 18.47 22.94
C HIS A 297 -7.39 17.04 22.71
N THR A 298 -8.35 16.89 21.79
CA THR A 298 -8.72 15.60 21.20
C THR A 298 -8.27 15.56 19.75
N PRO A 299 -8.12 14.37 19.14
CA PRO A 299 -7.83 14.26 17.70
C PRO A 299 -8.80 15.08 16.84
N ALA A 300 -10.08 15.08 17.19
CA ALA A 300 -11.10 15.86 16.48
C ALA A 300 -10.89 17.37 16.64
N SER A 301 -10.61 17.87 17.84
CA SER A 301 -10.36 19.31 18.09
C SER A 301 -9.09 19.77 17.38
N PHE A 302 -8.03 18.97 17.42
CA PHE A 302 -6.78 19.25 16.70
C PHE A 302 -7.00 19.31 15.18
N CYS A 303 -7.66 18.31 14.58
CA CYS A 303 -7.99 18.32 13.16
C CYS A 303 -8.88 19.52 12.77
N ASN A 304 -9.82 19.92 13.64
CA ASN A 304 -10.67 21.09 13.39
C ASN A 304 -9.88 22.41 13.45
N LYS A 305 -8.91 22.55 14.35
CA LYS A 305 -8.01 23.71 14.38
C LYS A 305 -7.20 23.81 13.07
N LEU A 306 -6.59 22.71 12.60
CA LEU A 306 -5.87 22.70 11.33
C LEU A 306 -6.77 23.02 10.14
N ARG A 307 -8.03 22.53 10.17
CA ARG A 307 -9.02 22.80 9.10
C ARG A 307 -9.34 24.29 8.94
N GLN A 308 -9.29 25.08 10.01
CA GLN A 308 -9.47 26.54 9.94
C GLN A 308 -8.37 27.21 9.09
N HIS A 309 -7.19 26.55 9.02
CA HIS A 309 -6.07 26.94 8.19
C HIS A 309 -5.99 26.18 6.85
N LYS A 310 -7.11 25.51 6.43
CA LYS A 310 -7.20 24.70 5.20
C LYS A 310 -6.22 23.51 5.14
N ILE A 311 -5.86 22.99 6.28
CA ILE A 311 -5.05 21.79 6.42
C ILE A 311 -5.96 20.66 6.89
N LEU A 312 -6.01 19.56 6.12
CA LEU A 312 -6.87 18.41 6.38
C LEU A 312 -6.04 17.21 6.83
N CYS A 313 -6.44 16.60 7.94
CA CYS A 313 -5.91 15.33 8.44
C CYS A 313 -7.02 14.49 9.04
N LEU A 314 -6.75 13.23 9.44
CA LEU A 314 -7.76 12.30 9.91
C LEU A 314 -7.53 11.89 11.37
N PRO A 315 -8.54 12.01 12.24
CA PRO A 315 -8.58 11.24 13.48
C PRO A 315 -8.80 9.77 13.12
N ILE A 316 -7.93 8.87 13.62
CA ILE A 316 -7.99 7.43 13.31
C ILE A 316 -8.37 6.57 14.51
N SER A 317 -8.41 7.15 15.69
CA SER A 317 -8.90 6.57 16.93
C SER A 317 -9.33 7.67 17.90
N ALA A 318 -9.74 7.30 19.10
CA ALA A 318 -10.07 8.27 20.17
C ALA A 318 -8.86 9.12 20.60
N THR A 319 -7.64 8.67 20.37
CA THR A 319 -6.42 9.34 20.84
C THR A 319 -5.46 9.70 19.69
N GLN A 320 -5.63 9.19 18.48
CA GLN A 320 -4.63 9.29 17.42
C GLN A 320 -5.11 10.05 16.20
N VAL A 321 -4.16 10.79 15.60
CA VAL A 321 -4.28 11.45 14.29
C VAL A 321 -3.32 10.80 13.31
N ARG A 322 -3.74 10.71 12.04
CA ARG A 322 -2.89 10.32 10.92
C ARG A 322 -2.77 11.46 9.93
N MET A 323 -1.55 11.69 9.46
CA MET A 323 -1.21 12.52 8.30
C MET A 323 -0.44 11.68 7.29
N VAL A 324 -0.63 11.96 6.00
CA VAL A 324 0.07 11.27 4.90
C VAL A 324 0.52 12.32 3.89
N THR A 325 1.82 12.36 3.62
CA THR A 325 2.39 13.22 2.58
C THR A 325 2.36 12.52 1.22
N HIS A 326 2.23 13.28 0.15
CA HIS A 326 2.10 12.75 -1.21
C HIS A 326 2.37 13.82 -2.28
N LEU A 327 2.36 13.43 -3.55
CA LEU A 327 2.70 14.21 -4.74
C LEU A 327 2.09 15.63 -4.79
N ASP A 328 0.84 15.81 -4.31
CA ASP A 328 0.16 17.11 -4.38
C ASP A 328 0.55 18.05 -3.23
N ILE A 329 1.45 17.63 -2.32
CA ILE A 329 1.88 18.45 -1.18
C ILE A 329 3.21 19.13 -1.50
N SER A 330 3.14 20.44 -1.73
CA SER A 330 4.34 21.24 -2.03
C SER A 330 5.12 21.62 -0.77
N LYS A 331 6.38 21.99 -0.98
CA LYS A 331 7.27 22.49 0.10
C LYS A 331 6.69 23.74 0.79
N GLU A 332 5.99 24.61 0.03
CA GLU A 332 5.33 25.80 0.57
C GLU A 332 4.16 25.42 1.48
N MET A 333 3.39 24.38 1.12
CA MET A 333 2.32 23.84 1.96
C MET A 333 2.88 23.29 3.28
N ILE A 334 4.03 22.61 3.23
CA ILE A 334 4.70 22.10 4.44
C ILE A 334 5.18 23.25 5.33
N LYS A 335 5.81 24.26 4.78
CA LYS A 335 6.23 25.45 5.54
C LYS A 335 5.05 26.14 6.22
N ASN A 336 3.93 26.28 5.51
CA ASN A 336 2.69 26.84 6.09
C ASN A 336 2.16 25.96 7.22
N LEU A 337 2.11 24.64 7.04
CA LEU A 337 1.70 23.69 8.07
C LEU A 337 2.60 23.79 9.33
N VAL A 338 3.92 23.81 9.15
CA VAL A 338 4.88 23.94 10.25
C VAL A 338 4.63 25.25 11.01
N HIS A 339 4.47 26.38 10.31
CA HIS A 339 4.15 27.66 10.93
C HIS A 339 2.84 27.62 11.72
N VAL A 340 1.80 26.99 11.17
CA VAL A 340 0.51 26.82 11.88
C VAL A 340 0.69 25.94 13.13
N ILE A 341 1.45 24.84 13.04
CA ILE A 341 1.75 23.99 14.19
C ILE A 341 2.50 24.77 15.27
N GLU A 342 3.47 25.58 14.89
CA GLU A 342 4.26 26.42 15.81
C GLU A 342 3.40 27.43 16.56
N ALA A 343 2.34 27.94 15.92
CA ALA A 343 1.40 28.90 16.52
C ALA A 343 0.31 28.27 17.41
N LEU A 344 0.13 26.93 17.38
CA LEU A 344 -0.80 26.20 18.24
C LEU A 344 -0.22 26.00 19.64
#